data_e2c875ba828d26d19b6a0745f58c2e59
#
_entry.id   e2c875ba828d26d19b6a0745f58c2e59
#
_cell.length_a   1.000
_cell.length_b   1.000
_cell.length_c   1.000
_cell.angle_alpha   90.00
_cell.angle_beta   90.00
_cell.angle_gamma   90.00
#
_symmetry.space_group_name_H-M   'P 1'
#
loop_
_entity.id
_entity.type
_entity.pdbx_description
1 polymer ?
#
loop_
_entity_poly.entity_id
_entity_poly.type
_entity_poly.pdbx_seq_one_letter_code
_entity_poly.pdbx_strand_id
1 'polypeptide(L)'
;MVKVLKVLGGLIAVFALAVVALRVMYPLPDLPETGELPDPTETELTRLVGAQTAAHPDVSGIVALESGLDAFAARVVLTRSATASIDAQYYIWHDDLTGLRLLAELQEAAKRGVTVRLLVDDNGTPTLDPELSALDALPTAEVRIFNPFTFRTWRPLNYAFDFFRLNRRMHNKSMTFDRRATIVGGRNVGDIYFAKGDNQYIDLDVLAIGPAADAVTEDFSRY
;
A
#
# COMPACT_ATOMS: atom_id res chain seq x y z
N MET A 1 -0.09 24.90 46.16
CA MET A 1 -0.82 24.98 44.86
C MET A 1 -0.03 25.79 43.81
N VAL A 2 0.31 27.05 44.02
CA VAL A 2 1.04 27.91 43.04
C VAL A 2 2.40 27.34 42.60
N LYS A 3 3.21 26.78 43.51
CA LYS A 3 4.51 26.17 43.16
C LYS A 3 4.35 24.94 42.28
N VAL A 4 3.34 24.10 42.51
CA VAL A 4 3.04 22.90 41.70
C VAL A 4 2.61 23.33 40.30
N LEU A 5 1.76 24.33 40.16
CA LEU A 5 1.35 24.89 38.88
C LEU A 5 2.51 25.47 38.08
N LYS A 6 3.45 26.15 38.71
CA LYS A 6 4.65 26.68 38.05
C LYS A 6 5.58 25.55 37.56
N VAL A 7 5.78 24.50 38.35
CA VAL A 7 6.56 23.33 37.96
C VAL A 7 5.89 22.60 36.78
N LEU A 8 4.58 22.38 36.86
CA LEU A 8 3.84 21.75 35.79
C LEU A 8 3.88 22.56 34.48
N GLY A 9 3.72 23.88 34.58
CA GLY A 9 3.83 24.79 33.43
C GLY A 9 5.24 24.76 32.80
N GLY A 10 6.30 24.70 33.65
CA GLY A 10 7.68 24.54 33.18
C GLY A 10 7.90 23.21 32.44
N LEU A 11 7.38 22.11 32.96
CA LEU A 11 7.48 20.78 32.31
C LEU A 11 6.75 20.75 30.97
N ILE A 12 5.56 21.34 30.88
CA ILE A 12 4.80 21.46 29.61
C ILE A 12 5.59 22.29 28.59
N ALA A 13 6.18 23.41 29.02
CA ALA A 13 6.98 24.26 28.13
C ALA A 13 8.22 23.52 27.60
N VAL A 14 8.93 22.79 28.46
CA VAL A 14 10.10 21.96 28.08
C VAL A 14 9.66 20.86 27.09
N PHE A 15 8.55 20.19 27.37
CA PHE A 15 8.00 19.18 26.46
C PHE A 15 7.62 19.76 25.09
N ALA A 16 6.94 20.90 25.07
CA ALA A 16 6.56 21.58 23.83
C ALA A 16 7.80 21.99 23.01
N LEU A 17 8.84 22.53 23.67
CA LEU A 17 10.11 22.85 23.01
C LEU A 17 10.80 21.60 22.46
N ALA A 18 10.81 20.51 23.20
CA ALA A 18 11.36 19.23 22.74
C ALA A 18 10.60 18.70 21.48
N VAL A 19 9.28 18.79 21.46
CA VAL A 19 8.46 18.42 20.29
C VAL A 19 8.83 19.28 19.08
N VAL A 20 8.93 20.59 19.25
CA VAL A 20 9.33 21.51 18.16
C VAL A 20 10.74 21.17 17.67
N ALA A 21 11.68 20.99 18.60
CA ALA A 21 13.06 20.64 18.24
C ALA A 21 13.13 19.33 17.46
N LEU A 22 12.41 18.29 17.87
CA LEU A 22 12.37 17.02 17.17
C LEU A 22 11.79 17.17 15.75
N ARG A 23 10.74 17.96 15.56
CA ARG A 23 10.17 18.21 14.23
C ARG A 23 11.10 18.97 13.30
N VAL A 24 11.90 19.91 13.85
CA VAL A 24 12.90 20.64 13.07
C VAL A 24 14.11 19.76 12.74
N MET A 25 14.53 18.93 13.68
CA MET A 25 15.69 18.03 13.48
C MET A 25 15.40 16.83 12.58
N TYR A 26 14.13 16.37 12.55
CA TYR A 26 13.67 15.22 11.77
C TYR A 26 12.47 15.62 10.91
N PRO A 27 12.67 16.45 9.89
CA PRO A 27 11.61 16.80 8.95
C PRO A 27 11.15 15.53 8.20
N LEU A 28 9.88 15.51 7.81
CA LEU A 28 9.42 14.48 6.88
C LEU A 28 10.11 14.71 5.54
N PRO A 29 10.53 13.65 4.84
CA PRO A 29 11.11 13.80 3.51
C PRO A 29 10.07 14.38 2.54
N ASP A 30 10.51 15.30 1.69
CA ASP A 30 9.73 15.69 0.52
C ASP A 30 9.68 14.48 -0.42
N LEU A 31 8.48 14.07 -0.80
CA LEU A 31 8.32 12.98 -1.76
C LEU A 31 8.43 13.55 -3.18
N PRO A 32 9.22 12.93 -4.06
CA PRO A 32 9.23 13.29 -5.47
C PRO A 32 7.84 13.03 -6.07
N GLU A 33 7.50 13.77 -7.11
CA GLU A 33 6.32 13.46 -7.92
C GLU A 33 6.46 12.05 -8.49
N THR A 34 5.37 11.29 -8.51
CA THR A 34 5.34 9.98 -9.19
C THR A 34 5.53 10.16 -10.68
N GLY A 35 6.42 9.38 -11.29
CA GLY A 35 6.60 9.35 -12.72
C GLY A 35 5.30 8.98 -13.46
N GLU A 36 5.21 9.38 -14.73
CA GLU A 36 4.11 8.96 -15.60
C GLU A 36 4.10 7.43 -15.74
N LEU A 37 2.91 6.84 -15.62
CA LEU A 37 2.75 5.41 -15.87
C LEU A 37 2.86 5.12 -17.38
N PRO A 38 3.44 3.96 -17.75
CA PRO A 38 3.43 3.49 -19.13
C PRO A 38 2.02 3.40 -19.69
N ASP A 39 1.86 3.69 -20.97
CA ASP A 39 0.59 3.50 -21.66
C ASP A 39 0.27 2.01 -21.78
N PRO A 40 -0.88 1.53 -21.26
CA PRO A 40 -1.24 0.12 -21.28
C PRO A 40 -1.89 -0.35 -22.59
N THR A 41 -1.88 0.43 -23.66
CA THR A 41 -2.64 0.12 -24.90
C THR A 41 -2.24 -1.20 -25.55
N GLU A 42 -1.00 -1.60 -25.44
CA GLU A 42 -0.45 -2.79 -26.11
C GLU A 42 -0.35 -4.03 -25.16
N THR A 43 -0.97 -3.98 -23.97
CA THR A 43 -0.88 -5.10 -23.04
C THR A 43 -1.89 -6.21 -23.34
N GLU A 44 -1.57 -7.44 -22.93
CA GLU A 44 -2.50 -8.57 -23.01
C GLU A 44 -3.77 -8.31 -22.19
N LEU A 45 -3.63 -7.69 -21.01
CA LEU A 45 -4.78 -7.30 -20.20
C LEU A 45 -5.67 -6.29 -20.92
N THR A 46 -5.09 -5.29 -21.63
CA THR A 46 -5.88 -4.36 -22.46
C THR A 46 -6.69 -5.11 -23.51
N ARG A 47 -6.08 -6.09 -24.19
CA ARG A 47 -6.78 -6.88 -25.21
C ARG A 47 -7.91 -7.73 -24.61
N LEU A 48 -7.66 -8.42 -23.50
CA LEU A 48 -8.64 -9.27 -22.83
C LEU A 48 -9.79 -8.46 -22.25
N VAL A 49 -9.48 -7.38 -21.52
CA VAL A 49 -10.50 -6.49 -20.92
C VAL A 49 -11.30 -5.79 -22.00
N GLY A 50 -10.64 -5.27 -23.05
CA GLY A 50 -11.31 -4.63 -24.18
C GLY A 50 -12.34 -5.54 -24.86
N ALA A 51 -12.01 -6.83 -25.04
CA ALA A 51 -12.95 -7.79 -25.58
C ALA A 51 -14.18 -8.01 -24.69
N GLN A 52 -14.02 -7.96 -23.36
CA GLN A 52 -15.11 -8.14 -22.40
C GLN A 52 -15.97 -6.88 -22.22
N THR A 53 -15.38 -5.70 -22.34
CA THR A 53 -16.05 -4.41 -22.10
C THR A 53 -16.55 -3.73 -23.37
N ALA A 54 -16.25 -4.26 -24.54
CA ALA A 54 -16.57 -3.64 -25.84
C ALA A 54 -18.06 -3.28 -26.02
N ALA A 55 -18.97 -4.11 -25.50
CA ALA A 55 -20.41 -3.86 -25.55
C ALA A 55 -20.91 -2.82 -24.54
N HIS A 56 -20.13 -2.55 -23.50
CA HIS A 56 -20.49 -1.68 -22.38
C HIS A 56 -19.26 -0.86 -21.89
N PRO A 57 -18.72 0.05 -22.70
CA PRO A 57 -17.44 0.73 -22.39
C PRO A 57 -17.50 1.61 -21.16
N ASP A 58 -18.68 2.11 -20.79
CA ASP A 58 -18.88 2.99 -19.63
C ASP A 58 -19.27 2.23 -18.35
N VAL A 59 -19.27 0.88 -18.38
CA VAL A 59 -19.68 0.04 -17.26
C VAL A 59 -18.53 -0.86 -16.83
N SER A 60 -18.32 -0.97 -15.54
CA SER A 60 -17.34 -1.89 -14.98
C SER A 60 -17.90 -3.29 -14.81
N GLY A 61 -17.14 -4.29 -15.28
CA GLY A 61 -17.39 -5.69 -14.95
C GLY A 61 -16.86 -6.02 -13.56
N ILE A 62 -17.63 -6.74 -12.73
CA ILE A 62 -17.25 -7.06 -11.35
C ILE A 62 -17.44 -8.55 -11.08
N VAL A 63 -16.46 -9.17 -10.42
CA VAL A 63 -16.50 -10.54 -9.91
C VAL A 63 -16.13 -10.55 -8.42
N ALA A 64 -16.96 -11.18 -7.59
CA ALA A 64 -16.66 -11.36 -6.18
C ALA A 64 -15.57 -12.42 -5.98
N LEU A 65 -14.60 -12.11 -5.12
CA LEU A 65 -13.55 -13.02 -4.66
C LEU A 65 -13.83 -13.36 -3.17
N GLU A 66 -14.75 -14.27 -2.95
CA GLU A 66 -15.21 -14.64 -1.60
C GLU A 66 -14.16 -15.47 -0.85
N SER A 67 -13.52 -16.41 -1.55
CA SER A 67 -12.45 -17.24 -1.00
C SER A 67 -11.14 -16.46 -0.88
N GLY A 68 -10.47 -16.55 0.28
CA GLY A 68 -9.13 -15.98 0.46
C GLY A 68 -8.11 -16.60 -0.50
N LEU A 69 -8.22 -17.90 -0.79
CA LEU A 69 -7.33 -18.57 -1.72
C LEU A 69 -7.50 -18.05 -3.15
N ASP A 70 -8.76 -17.85 -3.60
CA ASP A 70 -9.03 -17.30 -4.94
C ASP A 70 -8.58 -15.85 -5.02
N ALA A 71 -8.77 -15.06 -3.95
CA ALA A 71 -8.30 -13.68 -3.86
C ALA A 71 -6.78 -13.58 -3.94
N PHE A 72 -6.04 -14.51 -3.33
CA PHE A 72 -4.59 -14.60 -3.44
C PHE A 72 -4.16 -15.04 -4.84
N ALA A 73 -4.77 -16.12 -5.37
CA ALA A 73 -4.48 -16.64 -6.70
C ALA A 73 -4.70 -15.59 -7.80
N ALA A 74 -5.80 -14.82 -7.71
CA ALA A 74 -6.08 -13.72 -8.63
C ALA A 74 -4.98 -12.66 -8.63
N ARG A 75 -4.47 -12.26 -7.44
CA ARG A 75 -3.35 -11.32 -7.33
C ARG A 75 -2.08 -11.86 -8.00
N VAL A 76 -1.74 -13.11 -7.74
CA VAL A 76 -0.54 -13.75 -8.33
C VAL A 76 -0.68 -13.86 -9.85
N VAL A 77 -1.81 -14.33 -10.36
CA VAL A 77 -2.04 -14.49 -11.81
C VAL A 77 -1.98 -13.14 -12.51
N LEU A 78 -2.66 -12.12 -11.99
CA LEU A 78 -2.68 -10.78 -12.59
C LEU A 78 -1.30 -10.10 -12.49
N THR A 79 -0.56 -10.28 -11.40
CA THR A 79 0.83 -9.80 -11.28
C THR A 79 1.74 -10.39 -12.35
N ARG A 80 1.57 -11.68 -12.65
CA ARG A 80 2.35 -12.36 -13.70
C ARG A 80 1.94 -11.95 -15.10
N SER A 81 0.67 -11.59 -15.30
CA SER A 81 0.10 -11.17 -16.58
C SER A 81 0.34 -9.70 -16.89
N ALA A 82 0.59 -8.87 -15.89
CA ALA A 82 0.86 -7.46 -16.08
C ALA A 82 2.19 -7.25 -16.83
N THR A 83 2.17 -6.31 -17.79
CA THR A 83 3.32 -5.98 -18.65
C THR A 83 3.66 -4.50 -18.68
N ALA A 84 2.77 -3.61 -18.24
CA ALA A 84 3.00 -2.17 -18.17
C ALA A 84 3.17 -1.68 -16.73
N SER A 85 2.17 -1.86 -15.87
CA SER A 85 2.21 -1.30 -14.52
C SER A 85 1.43 -2.13 -13.49
N ILE A 86 1.87 -2.04 -12.22
CA ILE A 86 1.17 -2.57 -11.06
C ILE A 86 1.18 -1.51 -9.97
N ASP A 87 -0.02 -1.10 -9.51
CA ASP A 87 -0.20 -0.23 -8.35
C ASP A 87 -0.78 -1.04 -7.20
N ALA A 88 -0.09 -1.12 -6.07
CA ALA A 88 -0.55 -1.85 -4.90
C ALA A 88 -0.55 -0.94 -3.67
N GLN A 89 -1.67 -0.87 -2.94
CA GLN A 89 -1.77 -0.12 -1.70
C GLN A 89 -2.44 -0.96 -0.62
N TYR A 90 -1.79 -1.04 0.57
CA TYR A 90 -2.25 -1.86 1.67
C TYR A 90 -1.98 -1.23 3.03
N TYR A 91 -2.94 -1.35 3.93
CA TYR A 91 -2.79 -0.94 5.32
C TYR A 91 -1.88 -1.90 6.09
N ILE A 92 -2.10 -3.22 5.96
CA ILE A 92 -1.30 -4.26 6.61
C ILE A 92 -0.68 -5.16 5.55
N TRP A 93 0.61 -5.45 5.74
CA TRP A 93 1.34 -6.45 4.97
C TRP A 93 2.25 -7.22 5.92
N HIS A 94 2.00 -8.52 6.09
CA HIS A 94 2.75 -9.37 6.99
C HIS A 94 3.99 -9.98 6.33
N ASP A 95 4.98 -10.30 7.13
CA ASP A 95 6.20 -11.03 6.75
C ASP A 95 6.03 -12.56 6.84
N ASP A 96 4.82 -13.03 6.51
CA ASP A 96 4.45 -14.44 6.47
C ASP A 96 4.53 -15.02 5.05
N LEU A 97 4.13 -16.29 4.88
CA LEU A 97 4.28 -16.99 3.61
C LEU A 97 3.60 -16.27 2.44
N THR A 98 2.35 -15.85 2.62
CA THR A 98 1.60 -15.19 1.54
C THR A 98 2.10 -13.76 1.29
N GLY A 99 2.49 -13.04 2.34
CA GLY A 99 3.05 -11.71 2.22
C GLY A 99 4.38 -11.69 1.49
N LEU A 100 5.32 -12.54 1.91
CA LEU A 100 6.61 -12.66 1.25
C LEU A 100 6.49 -13.19 -0.19
N ARG A 101 5.54 -14.12 -0.42
CA ARG A 101 5.28 -14.62 -1.77
C ARG A 101 4.78 -13.53 -2.71
N LEU A 102 3.85 -12.69 -2.26
CA LEU A 102 3.33 -11.62 -3.10
C LEU A 102 4.38 -10.52 -3.36
N LEU A 103 5.23 -10.19 -2.37
CA LEU A 103 6.38 -9.31 -2.59
C LEU A 103 7.36 -9.89 -3.63
N ALA A 104 7.63 -11.20 -3.57
CA ALA A 104 8.46 -11.86 -4.58
C ALA A 104 7.85 -11.78 -6.00
N GLU A 105 6.53 -11.92 -6.13
CA GLU A 105 5.85 -11.74 -7.43
C GLU A 105 5.98 -10.29 -7.94
N LEU A 106 5.89 -9.27 -7.06
CA LEU A 106 6.12 -7.87 -7.42
C LEU A 106 7.57 -7.64 -7.86
N GLN A 107 8.55 -8.21 -7.15
CA GLN A 107 9.96 -8.12 -7.55
C GLN A 107 10.20 -8.76 -8.93
N GLU A 108 9.63 -9.92 -9.18
CA GLU A 108 9.75 -10.58 -10.49
C GLU A 108 9.05 -9.77 -11.59
N ALA A 109 7.92 -9.12 -11.31
CA ALA A 109 7.28 -8.20 -12.25
C ALA A 109 8.18 -7.00 -12.56
N ALA A 110 8.77 -6.37 -11.54
CA ALA A 110 9.73 -5.27 -11.74
C ALA A 110 10.96 -5.69 -12.54
N LYS A 111 11.52 -6.88 -12.28
CA LYS A 111 12.65 -7.43 -13.08
C LYS A 111 12.27 -7.69 -14.54
N ARG A 112 10.99 -7.95 -14.85
CA ARG A 112 10.50 -8.06 -16.23
C ARG A 112 10.34 -6.69 -16.92
N GLY A 113 10.51 -5.59 -16.20
CA GLY A 113 10.36 -4.23 -16.72
C GLY A 113 8.99 -3.61 -16.47
N VAL A 114 8.13 -4.26 -15.67
CA VAL A 114 6.83 -3.70 -15.25
C VAL A 114 7.09 -2.59 -14.25
N THR A 115 6.43 -1.44 -14.41
CA THR A 115 6.45 -0.37 -13.41
C THR A 115 5.65 -0.77 -12.20
N VAL A 116 6.31 -0.97 -11.06
CA VAL A 116 5.65 -1.38 -9.80
C VAL A 116 5.66 -0.22 -8.82
N ARG A 117 4.47 0.22 -8.37
CA ARG A 117 4.33 1.21 -7.30
C ARG A 117 3.64 0.55 -6.11
N LEU A 118 4.33 0.51 -4.98
CA LEU A 118 3.82 -0.06 -3.73
C LEU A 118 3.69 1.02 -2.66
N LEU A 119 2.47 1.24 -2.17
CA LEU A 119 2.17 2.12 -1.05
C LEU A 119 1.72 1.29 0.16
N VAL A 120 2.46 1.38 1.26
CA VAL A 120 2.13 0.67 2.50
C VAL A 120 2.09 1.62 3.70
N ASP A 121 1.22 1.33 4.66
CA ASP A 121 1.20 2.08 5.92
C ASP A 121 2.27 1.55 6.86
N ASP A 122 3.10 2.45 7.43
CA ASP A 122 4.20 2.08 8.32
C ASP A 122 3.74 1.31 9.57
N ASN A 123 2.53 1.57 10.05
CA ASN A 123 2.02 0.87 11.22
C ASN A 123 1.71 -0.61 10.94
N GLY A 124 1.35 -0.91 9.70
CA GLY A 124 0.97 -2.25 9.27
C GLY A 124 2.10 -3.10 8.67
N THR A 125 3.33 -2.56 8.62
CA THR A 125 4.51 -3.23 8.01
C THR A 125 5.73 -3.20 8.94
N PRO A 126 5.64 -3.66 10.19
CA PRO A 126 6.69 -3.41 11.19
C PRO A 126 8.02 -4.13 10.93
N THR A 127 8.04 -5.19 10.13
CA THR A 127 9.19 -6.11 9.95
C THR A 127 9.69 -6.22 8.52
N LEU A 128 9.07 -5.53 7.56
CA LEU A 128 9.32 -5.68 6.12
C LEU A 128 10.37 -4.72 5.55
N ASP A 129 11.09 -3.96 6.36
CA ASP A 129 12.06 -2.97 5.86
C ASP A 129 13.09 -3.54 4.88
N PRO A 130 13.68 -4.73 5.10
CA PRO A 130 14.63 -5.32 4.17
C PRO A 130 14.01 -5.66 2.81
N GLU A 131 12.82 -6.26 2.81
CA GLU A 131 12.10 -6.71 1.61
C GLU A 131 11.59 -5.53 0.79
N LEU A 132 11.05 -4.51 1.48
CA LEU A 132 10.59 -3.27 0.84
C LEU A 132 11.76 -2.50 0.22
N SER A 133 12.91 -2.42 0.93
CA SER A 133 14.12 -1.79 0.39
C SER A 133 14.70 -2.56 -0.80
N ALA A 134 14.61 -3.89 -0.78
CA ALA A 134 15.05 -4.71 -1.90
C ALA A 134 14.17 -4.55 -3.14
N LEU A 135 12.87 -4.33 -2.96
CA LEU A 135 11.96 -3.99 -4.06
C LEU A 135 12.25 -2.59 -4.60
N ASP A 136 12.37 -1.59 -3.71
CA ASP A 136 12.61 -0.18 -4.07
C ASP A 136 13.96 0.04 -4.79
N ALA A 137 14.93 -0.86 -4.57
CA ALA A 137 16.21 -0.81 -5.26
C ALA A 137 16.14 -1.21 -6.75
N LEU A 138 15.02 -1.73 -7.23
CA LEU A 138 14.83 -2.08 -8.64
C LEU A 138 14.47 -0.83 -9.47
N PRO A 139 15.06 -0.65 -10.67
CA PRO A 139 14.87 0.57 -11.47
C PRO A 139 13.42 0.88 -11.87
N THR A 140 12.55 -0.14 -11.89
CA THR A 140 11.15 -0.05 -12.29
C THR A 140 10.20 -0.17 -11.11
N ALA A 141 10.72 -0.14 -9.88
CA ALA A 141 9.90 -0.20 -8.68
C ALA A 141 10.04 1.08 -7.84
N GLU A 142 8.96 1.47 -7.21
CA GLU A 142 8.91 2.56 -6.24
C GLU A 142 8.10 2.10 -5.03
N VAL A 143 8.68 2.22 -3.82
CA VAL A 143 8.01 1.90 -2.57
C VAL A 143 7.84 3.16 -1.74
N ARG A 144 6.60 3.50 -1.42
CA ARG A 144 6.25 4.60 -0.53
C ARG A 144 5.66 4.10 0.77
N ILE A 145 6.06 4.73 1.86
CA ILE A 145 5.55 4.44 3.20
C ILE A 145 4.66 5.58 3.67
N PHE A 146 3.38 5.28 3.86
CA PHE A 146 2.42 6.25 4.38
C PHE A 146 2.63 6.50 5.87
N ASN A 147 2.68 7.78 6.26
CA ASN A 147 2.88 8.25 7.63
C ASN A 147 4.02 7.52 8.38
N PRO A 148 5.27 7.60 7.89
CA PRO A 148 6.40 6.89 8.45
C PRO A 148 6.69 7.34 9.88
N PHE A 149 7.12 6.40 10.72
CA PHE A 149 7.65 6.69 12.04
C PHE A 149 9.05 7.29 11.95
N THR A 150 9.29 8.39 12.64
CA THR A 150 10.63 9.00 12.75
C THR A 150 11.62 8.07 13.43
N PHE A 151 11.19 7.44 14.53
CA PHE A 151 11.99 6.44 15.26
C PHE A 151 11.37 5.06 15.06
N ARG A 152 11.79 4.34 14.02
CA ARG A 152 11.25 3.04 13.64
C ARG A 152 11.55 1.93 14.65
N THR A 153 12.71 2.01 15.33
CA THR A 153 13.11 1.04 16.35
C THR A 153 12.26 1.17 17.62
N TRP A 154 11.79 2.37 17.96
CA TRP A 154 10.99 2.62 19.16
C TRP A 154 9.70 3.40 18.82
N ARG A 155 8.83 2.76 18.07
CA ARG A 155 7.60 3.33 17.52
C ARG A 155 6.70 4.04 18.54
N PRO A 156 6.47 3.50 19.78
CA PRO A 156 5.62 4.18 20.77
C PRO A 156 6.06 5.60 21.14
N LEU A 157 7.37 5.89 21.10
CA LEU A 157 7.89 7.23 21.39
C LEU A 157 7.34 8.28 20.43
N ASN A 158 7.14 7.92 19.17
CA ASN A 158 6.69 8.86 18.16
C ASN A 158 5.29 9.42 18.46
N TYR A 159 4.42 8.64 19.08
CA TYR A 159 3.08 9.10 19.47
C TYR A 159 3.13 10.20 20.54
N ALA A 160 4.21 10.30 21.33
CA ALA A 160 4.35 11.36 22.33
C ALA A 160 4.52 12.75 21.72
N PHE A 161 5.10 12.85 20.51
CA PHE A 161 5.37 14.15 19.89
C PHE A 161 4.69 14.35 18.53
N ASP A 162 4.13 13.29 17.90
CA ASP A 162 3.51 13.39 16.58
C ASP A 162 2.17 12.61 16.48
N PHE A 163 1.42 12.56 17.59
CA PHE A 163 0.18 11.80 17.71
C PHE A 163 -0.82 12.10 16.61
N PHE A 164 -1.08 13.37 16.30
CA PHE A 164 -2.13 13.74 15.35
C PHE A 164 -1.82 13.31 13.90
N ARG A 165 -0.56 13.31 13.49
CA ARG A 165 -0.17 12.78 12.19
C ARG A 165 -0.21 11.25 12.20
N LEU A 166 0.46 10.64 13.16
CA LEU A 166 0.60 9.19 13.25
C LEU A 166 -0.71 8.46 13.54
N ASN A 167 -1.72 9.16 14.08
CA ASN A 167 -3.05 8.58 14.26
C ASN A 167 -3.90 8.58 12.97
N ARG A 168 -3.41 9.20 11.90
CA ARG A 168 -4.03 9.11 10.58
C ARG A 168 -3.38 7.97 9.83
N ARG A 169 -4.17 6.95 9.47
CA ARG A 169 -3.69 5.75 8.79
C ARG A 169 -4.40 5.56 7.46
N MET A 170 -3.64 5.06 6.48
CA MET A 170 -4.19 4.68 5.20
C MET A 170 -4.85 3.29 5.34
N HIS A 171 -6.16 3.23 5.18
CA HIS A 171 -6.89 1.96 5.30
C HIS A 171 -7.28 1.36 3.94
N ASN A 172 -6.70 1.86 2.86
CA ASN A 172 -6.94 1.39 1.50
C ASN A 172 -6.35 -0.01 1.29
N LYS A 173 -7.01 -0.79 0.45
CA LYS A 173 -6.54 -2.11 0.02
C LYS A 173 -6.95 -2.29 -1.42
N SER A 174 -6.00 -2.14 -2.32
CA SER A 174 -6.20 -2.36 -3.75
C SER A 174 -4.93 -2.84 -4.43
N MET A 175 -5.10 -3.48 -5.56
CA MET A 175 -4.04 -3.86 -6.46
C MET A 175 -4.54 -3.77 -7.89
N THR A 176 -3.95 -2.87 -8.67
CA THR A 176 -4.36 -2.55 -10.04
C THR A 176 -3.27 -2.95 -11.01
N PHE A 177 -3.64 -3.56 -12.12
CA PHE A 177 -2.76 -4.16 -13.10
C PHE A 177 -3.01 -3.52 -14.47
N ASP A 178 -1.95 -2.98 -15.08
CA ASP A 178 -1.97 -2.31 -16.38
C ASP A 178 -3.12 -1.29 -16.53
N ARG A 179 -3.62 -0.72 -15.44
CA ARG A 179 -4.80 0.17 -15.41
C ARG A 179 -6.06 -0.45 -16.05
N ARG A 180 -6.14 -1.78 -16.16
CA ARG A 180 -7.23 -2.50 -16.85
C ARG A 180 -8.03 -3.40 -15.92
N ALA A 181 -7.38 -3.93 -14.91
CA ALA A 181 -8.02 -4.78 -13.90
C ALA A 181 -7.58 -4.31 -12.51
N THR A 182 -8.49 -4.30 -11.56
CA THR A 182 -8.19 -3.95 -10.17
C THR A 182 -8.86 -4.90 -9.21
N ILE A 183 -8.15 -5.25 -8.14
CA ILE A 183 -8.74 -5.96 -6.99
C ILE A 183 -8.83 -4.95 -5.86
N VAL A 184 -10.04 -4.73 -5.36
CA VAL A 184 -10.32 -3.88 -4.20
C VAL A 184 -11.14 -4.65 -3.17
N GLY A 185 -10.97 -4.37 -1.88
CA GLY A 185 -11.75 -5.05 -0.86
C GLY A 185 -11.29 -4.81 0.56
N GLY A 186 -11.64 -5.74 1.44
CA GLY A 186 -11.31 -5.68 2.85
C GLY A 186 -10.01 -6.38 3.22
N ARG A 187 -9.53 -7.33 2.39
CA ARG A 187 -8.34 -8.14 2.72
C ARG A 187 -7.05 -7.33 2.65
N ASN A 188 -6.32 -7.34 3.75
CA ASN A 188 -4.90 -7.00 3.75
C ASN A 188 -4.06 -8.18 3.22
N VAL A 189 -2.73 -8.06 3.29
CA VAL A 189 -1.82 -9.10 2.84
C VAL A 189 -1.24 -9.85 4.03
N GLY A 190 -1.44 -11.17 4.05
CA GLY A 190 -0.97 -12.06 5.10
C GLY A 190 -1.75 -13.38 5.13
N ASP A 191 -1.16 -14.40 5.75
CA ASP A 191 -1.70 -15.76 5.82
C ASP A 191 -3.13 -15.80 6.39
N ILE A 192 -3.40 -14.98 7.39
CA ILE A 192 -4.70 -14.86 8.06
C ILE A 192 -5.82 -14.35 7.13
N TYR A 193 -5.48 -13.61 6.07
CA TYR A 193 -6.43 -13.07 5.09
C TYR A 193 -6.65 -14.00 3.89
N PHE A 194 -5.70 -14.92 3.62
CA PHE A 194 -5.72 -15.76 2.42
C PHE A 194 -5.95 -17.24 2.72
N ALA A 195 -6.70 -17.53 3.78
CA ALA A 195 -7.08 -18.88 4.16
C ALA A 195 -5.89 -19.81 4.45
N LYS A 196 -4.80 -19.25 5.02
CA LYS A 196 -3.64 -19.98 5.46
C LYS A 196 -3.53 -19.92 6.99
N GLY A 197 -3.40 -21.09 7.65
CA GLY A 197 -3.32 -21.20 9.10
C GLY A 197 -4.67 -21.47 9.80
N ASP A 198 -4.63 -21.56 11.13
CA ASP A 198 -5.76 -21.97 11.95
C ASP A 198 -6.80 -20.86 12.20
N ASN A 199 -6.37 -19.60 12.19
CA ASN A 199 -7.23 -18.45 12.34
C ASN A 199 -7.35 -17.71 11.01
N GLN A 200 -8.58 -17.44 10.57
CA GLN A 200 -8.84 -16.76 9.30
C GLN A 200 -9.83 -15.63 9.50
N TYR A 201 -9.59 -14.51 8.83
CA TYR A 201 -10.57 -13.45 8.71
C TYR A 201 -11.54 -13.75 7.56
N ILE A 202 -12.83 -13.57 7.83
CA ILE A 202 -13.86 -13.57 6.80
C ILE A 202 -13.90 -12.15 6.23
N ASP A 203 -13.64 -12.04 4.93
CA ASP A 203 -13.61 -10.75 4.24
C ASP A 203 -13.98 -10.95 2.77
N LEU A 204 -14.23 -9.87 2.05
CA LEU A 204 -14.62 -9.88 0.64
C LEU A 204 -13.72 -8.95 -0.16
N ASP A 205 -13.21 -9.46 -1.27
CA ASP A 205 -12.62 -8.65 -2.33
C ASP A 205 -13.46 -8.77 -3.61
N VAL A 206 -13.28 -7.81 -4.48
CA VAL A 206 -13.84 -7.84 -5.83
C VAL A 206 -12.74 -7.60 -6.86
N LEU A 207 -12.76 -8.36 -7.92
CA LEU A 207 -12.02 -8.08 -9.14
C LEU A 207 -12.91 -7.24 -10.04
N ALA A 208 -12.45 -6.06 -10.42
CA ALA A 208 -13.15 -5.16 -11.33
C ALA A 208 -12.31 -4.90 -12.59
N ILE A 209 -13.00 -4.73 -13.74
CA ILE A 209 -12.41 -4.35 -15.02
C ILE A 209 -13.16 -3.16 -15.60
N GLY A 210 -12.55 -2.43 -16.54
CA GLY A 210 -13.13 -1.24 -17.16
C GLY A 210 -12.93 0.01 -16.31
N PRO A 211 -13.85 1.00 -16.35
CA PRO A 211 -13.65 2.33 -15.71
C PRO A 211 -13.24 2.31 -14.24
N ALA A 212 -13.62 1.29 -13.48
CA ALA A 212 -13.23 1.15 -12.07
C ALA A 212 -11.69 1.04 -11.90
N ALA A 213 -10.99 0.40 -12.83
CA ALA A 213 -9.54 0.25 -12.75
C ALA A 213 -8.83 1.60 -12.94
N ASP A 214 -9.30 2.43 -13.88
CA ASP A 214 -8.78 3.78 -14.06
C ASP A 214 -9.03 4.65 -12.83
N ALA A 215 -10.24 4.62 -12.27
CA ALA A 215 -10.59 5.37 -11.07
C ALA A 215 -9.73 5.01 -9.85
N VAL A 216 -9.41 3.72 -9.66
CA VAL A 216 -8.52 3.26 -8.57
C VAL A 216 -7.08 3.72 -8.82
N THR A 217 -6.60 3.71 -10.07
CA THR A 217 -5.27 4.24 -10.43
C THR A 217 -5.18 5.75 -10.17
N GLU A 218 -6.22 6.51 -10.51
CA GLU A 218 -6.27 7.95 -10.23
C GLU A 218 -6.26 8.23 -8.73
N ASP A 219 -7.02 7.46 -7.94
CA ASP A 219 -7.02 7.60 -6.47
C ASP A 219 -5.65 7.26 -5.88
N PHE A 220 -5.01 6.18 -6.33
CA PHE A 220 -3.65 5.81 -5.94
C PHE A 220 -2.66 6.95 -6.17
N SER A 221 -2.74 7.62 -7.33
CA SER A 221 -1.82 8.70 -7.73
C SER A 221 -1.95 9.99 -6.92
N ARG A 222 -2.90 10.07 -5.97
CA ARG A 222 -3.04 11.20 -5.03
C ARG A 222 -2.17 11.06 -3.78
N TYR A 223 -1.57 9.91 -3.58
CA TYR A 223 -0.66 9.60 -2.48
C TYR A 223 0.79 9.70 -2.91
#